data_b8deb86cc4118f99faa6ddf84020feb4
#
_entry.id   b8deb86cc4118f99faa6ddf84020feb4
#
_cell.length_a   1.000
_cell.length_b   1.000
_cell.length_c   1.000
_cell.angle_alpha   90.00
_cell.angle_beta   90.00
_cell.angle_gamma   90.00
#
_symmetry.space_group_name_H-M   'P 1'
#
loop_
_entity.id
_entity.type
_entity.pdbx_description
1 polymer ?
#
loop_
_entity_poly.entity_id
_entity_poly.type
_entity_poly.pdbx_seq_one_letter_code
_entity_poly.pdbx_strand_id
1 'polypeptide(L)'
;NTLERFKYVFSTGAYIDSLTLAGSVKNSFKSESVENIKLLLYRLDSSYTDSAVYNRKPDYVTSTLDSSNYEFSNLRKGDYLLVALNDARSDYIFNPKTDEIGFFKDTISLPRDSIIKSELSIFKEELPYIFRRGKEIRKGQLIFGYQGKPSNLKVETLSVVPDNFQTIILPEKGKDTLNLWHSPIEKDSLIFKISNNNIIDTITVALRKKQLDSLTVTEITGGVLNIKDTLFFSTNNPIIKIDTSRINFVHTDSINISYEAFISKKESTVGFIFEKKFKTSYKLNLYPDALVDIFETSNDTINSQFRTRSLEDYGEISLSIQNPEMVPVIIQLTDINDATVAQETSSENKIISFKYLIPKKYKIRIIYDTNNNGKWDTGNYLQKKQAEPVEYFPDIQEVRPNWELNEVIKI
;
A
#
# COMPACT_ATOMS: atom_id res chain seq x y z
N ASN A 1 35.89 -19.26 -8.86
CA ASN A 1 36.09 -18.45 -7.67
C ASN A 1 36.06 -16.98 -8.09
N THR A 2 34.95 -16.31 -7.87
CA THR A 2 34.82 -14.87 -8.04
C THR A 2 35.31 -14.23 -6.75
N LEU A 3 36.32 -13.37 -6.85
CA LEU A 3 36.77 -12.56 -5.71
C LEU A 3 35.74 -11.46 -5.49
N GLU A 4 34.85 -11.65 -4.51
CA GLU A 4 33.94 -10.61 -4.08
C GLU A 4 34.72 -9.45 -3.44
N ARG A 5 34.38 -8.21 -3.82
CA ARG A 5 35.02 -6.96 -3.30
C ARG A 5 36.50 -6.79 -3.62
N PHE A 6 37.00 -7.39 -4.70
CA PHE A 6 38.40 -7.13 -5.10
C PHE A 6 38.55 -5.66 -5.53
N LYS A 7 39.33 -4.90 -4.76
CA LYS A 7 39.61 -3.48 -5.01
C LYS A 7 41.07 -3.32 -5.44
N TYR A 8 41.24 -2.93 -6.69
CA TYR A 8 42.59 -2.58 -7.19
C TYR A 8 42.70 -1.07 -7.35
N VAL A 9 43.54 -0.44 -6.57
CA VAL A 9 43.72 1.02 -6.58
C VAL A 9 45.01 1.35 -7.33
N PHE A 10 44.90 2.14 -8.38
CA PHE A 10 46.04 2.67 -9.10
C PHE A 10 45.81 4.12 -9.49
N SER A 11 46.90 4.87 -9.74
CA SER A 11 46.81 6.24 -10.24
C SER A 11 47.65 6.35 -11.52
N THR A 12 47.14 7.15 -12.46
CA THR A 12 47.91 7.59 -13.63
C THR A 12 48.58 8.92 -13.38
N GLY A 13 48.40 9.51 -12.20
CA GLY A 13 49.02 10.76 -11.73
C GLY A 13 50.04 10.56 -10.60
N ALA A 14 50.58 11.67 -10.10
CA ALA A 14 51.59 11.69 -9.05
C ALA A 14 51.08 11.31 -7.65
N TYR A 15 49.77 11.23 -7.43
CA TYR A 15 49.15 10.88 -6.13
C TYR A 15 47.84 10.13 -6.30
N ILE A 16 47.41 9.46 -5.25
CA ILE A 16 46.09 8.81 -5.15
C ILE A 16 45.23 9.67 -4.22
N ASP A 17 44.01 9.99 -4.66
CA ASP A 17 43.03 10.67 -3.84
C ASP A 17 42.67 9.77 -2.62
N SER A 18 42.56 10.37 -1.42
CA SER A 18 42.47 9.61 -0.16
C SER A 18 41.21 9.91 0.65
N LEU A 19 40.35 10.82 0.18
CA LEU A 19 39.16 11.18 0.94
C LEU A 19 38.14 10.04 0.92
N THR A 20 37.40 9.90 2.01
CA THR A 20 36.37 8.87 2.19
C THR A 20 35.02 9.48 2.57
N LEU A 21 33.95 8.75 2.28
CA LEU A 21 32.59 9.07 2.71
C LEU A 21 31.88 7.77 3.05
N ALA A 22 31.31 7.67 4.26
CA ALA A 22 30.62 6.50 4.73
C ALA A 22 29.25 6.87 5.31
N GLY A 23 28.33 5.91 5.32
CA GLY A 23 27.01 6.09 5.86
C GLY A 23 26.18 4.82 5.84
N SER A 24 24.87 4.99 5.94
CA SER A 24 23.91 3.90 5.90
C SER A 24 22.70 4.25 5.04
N VAL A 25 21.99 3.22 4.59
CA VAL A 25 20.74 3.36 3.84
C VAL A 25 19.66 2.56 4.54
N LYS A 26 18.45 3.12 4.64
CA LYS A 26 17.26 2.41 5.10
C LYS A 26 16.10 2.58 4.11
N ASN A 27 15.09 1.73 4.20
CA ASN A 27 13.83 1.99 3.52
C ASN A 27 13.07 3.08 4.29
N SER A 28 12.42 4.00 3.58
CA SER A 28 11.69 5.11 4.21
C SER A 28 10.39 4.69 4.92
N PHE A 29 9.87 3.49 4.60
CA PHE A 29 8.57 3.05 5.09
C PHE A 29 8.58 1.66 5.74
N LYS A 30 9.43 0.73 5.24
CA LYS A 30 9.50 -0.65 5.73
C LYS A 30 10.58 -0.81 6.80
N SER A 31 10.36 -1.77 7.72
CA SER A 31 11.32 -2.10 8.77
C SER A 31 12.47 -2.98 8.29
N GLU A 32 12.35 -3.58 7.11
CA GLU A 32 13.37 -4.49 6.58
C GLU A 32 14.66 -3.73 6.23
N SER A 33 15.79 -4.38 6.51
CA SER A 33 17.10 -3.90 6.04
C SER A 33 17.12 -3.90 4.51
N VAL A 34 17.78 -2.91 3.95
CA VAL A 34 17.98 -2.82 2.49
C VAL A 34 19.37 -3.31 2.14
N GLU A 35 19.46 -4.09 1.06
CA GLU A 35 20.70 -4.68 0.56
C GLU A 35 20.91 -4.33 -0.91
N ASN A 36 22.15 -4.42 -1.38
CA ASN A 36 22.52 -4.18 -2.77
C ASN A 36 22.12 -2.81 -3.34
N ILE A 37 21.92 -1.83 -2.46
CA ILE A 37 21.61 -0.45 -2.86
C ILE A 37 22.87 0.18 -3.48
N LYS A 38 22.71 0.81 -4.63
CA LYS A 38 23.77 1.56 -5.31
C LYS A 38 23.85 2.95 -4.72
N LEU A 39 25.04 3.36 -4.32
CA LEU A 39 25.34 4.71 -3.86
C LEU A 39 26.08 5.43 -4.97
N LEU A 40 25.55 6.58 -5.34
CA LEU A 40 25.96 7.37 -6.49
C LEU A 40 26.42 8.74 -6.01
N LEU A 41 27.63 9.17 -6.40
CA LEU A 41 28.07 10.54 -6.18
C LEU A 41 28.18 11.27 -7.52
N TYR A 42 27.51 12.41 -7.59
CA TYR A 42 27.58 13.34 -8.70
C TYR A 42 28.34 14.57 -8.26
N ARG A 43 29.39 14.93 -8.98
CA ARG A 43 30.14 16.17 -8.72
C ARG A 43 29.30 17.37 -9.11
N LEU A 44 29.22 18.34 -8.21
CA LEU A 44 28.50 19.59 -8.43
C LEU A 44 29.44 20.62 -9.07
N ASP A 45 29.69 20.47 -10.34
CA ASP A 45 30.46 21.42 -11.15
C ASP A 45 29.52 22.21 -12.10
N SER A 46 30.11 23.06 -12.95
CA SER A 46 29.35 23.90 -13.90
C SER A 46 28.50 23.13 -14.92
N SER A 47 28.76 21.83 -15.09
CA SER A 47 28.00 20.94 -15.99
C SER A 47 26.84 20.20 -15.30
N TYR A 48 26.75 20.29 -13.97
CA TYR A 48 25.72 19.59 -13.22
C TYR A 48 24.35 20.22 -13.41
N THR A 49 23.35 19.35 -13.56
CA THR A 49 21.91 19.71 -13.52
C THR A 49 21.15 18.68 -12.72
N ASP A 50 20.05 19.04 -12.09
CA ASP A 50 19.21 18.09 -11.31
C ASP A 50 18.68 16.91 -12.14
N SER A 51 18.59 17.08 -13.46
CA SER A 51 18.22 15.97 -14.36
C SER A 51 19.33 14.94 -14.58
N ALA A 52 20.55 15.17 -14.09
CA ALA A 52 21.69 14.26 -14.26
C ALA A 52 21.37 12.84 -13.77
N VAL A 53 20.65 12.71 -12.66
CA VAL A 53 20.26 11.42 -12.07
C VAL A 53 19.41 10.55 -13.01
N TYR A 54 18.70 11.17 -13.95
CA TYR A 54 17.82 10.49 -14.93
C TYR A 54 18.51 10.15 -16.26
N ASN A 55 19.66 10.73 -16.57
CA ASN A 55 20.24 10.65 -17.91
C ASN A 55 21.76 10.55 -17.95
N ARG A 56 22.46 10.72 -16.83
CA ARG A 56 23.93 10.67 -16.76
C ARG A 56 24.37 9.66 -15.68
N LYS A 57 25.44 8.91 -15.98
CA LYS A 57 26.10 8.08 -14.98
C LYS A 57 26.79 8.96 -13.93
N PRO A 58 26.87 8.49 -12.67
CA PRO A 58 27.55 9.22 -11.59
C PRO A 58 29.07 9.24 -11.78
N ASP A 59 29.75 10.13 -11.05
CA ASP A 59 31.22 10.21 -11.05
C ASP A 59 31.85 9.10 -10.19
N TYR A 60 31.19 8.68 -9.11
CA TYR A 60 31.61 7.55 -8.26
C TYR A 60 30.43 6.67 -7.90
N VAL A 61 30.69 5.37 -7.78
CA VAL A 61 29.71 4.35 -7.39
C VAL A 61 30.28 3.45 -6.31
N THR A 62 29.47 3.14 -5.31
CA THR A 62 29.67 2.02 -4.39
C THR A 62 28.33 1.31 -4.13
N SER A 63 28.30 0.33 -3.25
CA SER A 63 27.04 -0.35 -2.89
C SER A 63 27.06 -0.78 -1.43
N THR A 64 25.87 -1.00 -0.86
CA THR A 64 25.71 -1.54 0.49
C THR A 64 26.01 -3.03 0.57
N LEU A 65 25.99 -3.74 -0.57
CA LEU A 65 26.14 -5.21 -0.65
C LEU A 65 25.10 -5.93 0.24
N ASP A 66 25.58 -6.70 1.21
CA ASP A 66 24.82 -7.53 2.15
C ASP A 66 24.51 -6.85 3.51
N SER A 67 24.62 -5.55 3.55
CA SER A 67 24.33 -4.72 4.74
C SER A 67 23.66 -3.42 4.35
N SER A 68 23.26 -2.62 5.33
CA SER A 68 22.75 -1.26 5.08
C SER A 68 23.87 -0.20 5.00
N ASN A 69 25.12 -0.55 5.28
CA ASN A 69 26.24 0.38 5.33
C ASN A 69 26.96 0.48 3.98
N TYR A 70 27.51 1.64 3.70
CA TYR A 70 28.30 1.89 2.50
C TYR A 70 29.55 2.72 2.81
N GLU A 71 30.55 2.62 1.96
CA GLU A 71 31.76 3.41 2.00
C GLU A 71 32.27 3.75 0.59
N PHE A 72 32.52 5.02 0.35
CA PHE A 72 33.33 5.50 -0.77
C PHE A 72 34.75 5.76 -0.28
N SER A 73 35.72 5.52 -1.13
CA SER A 73 37.12 5.80 -0.88
C SER A 73 37.77 6.36 -2.13
N ASN A 74 38.95 6.97 -1.98
CA ASN A 74 39.70 7.60 -3.05
C ASN A 74 38.91 8.72 -3.75
N LEU A 75 38.17 9.51 -2.96
CA LEU A 75 37.41 10.65 -3.47
C LEU A 75 38.31 11.88 -3.61
N ARG A 76 38.04 12.65 -4.65
CA ARG A 76 38.66 13.96 -4.85
C ARG A 76 38.00 15.02 -3.99
N LYS A 77 38.76 16.08 -3.69
CA LYS A 77 38.21 17.31 -3.11
C LYS A 77 37.13 17.90 -4.04
N GLY A 78 36.01 18.32 -3.48
CA GLY A 78 34.93 18.97 -4.23
C GLY A 78 33.59 18.83 -3.55
N ASP A 79 32.57 19.35 -4.21
CA ASP A 79 31.18 19.32 -3.79
C ASP A 79 30.43 18.22 -4.53
N TYR A 80 29.60 17.48 -3.80
CA TYR A 80 28.91 16.30 -4.33
C TYR A 80 27.46 16.25 -3.90
N LEU A 81 26.62 15.74 -4.80
CA LEU A 81 25.32 15.19 -4.47
C LEU A 81 25.45 13.69 -4.23
N LEU A 82 24.94 13.22 -3.10
CA LEU A 82 24.86 11.80 -2.76
C LEU A 82 23.45 11.27 -2.98
N VAL A 83 23.35 10.20 -3.75
CA VAL A 83 22.08 9.52 -4.09
C VAL A 83 22.23 8.03 -3.77
N ALA A 84 21.20 7.44 -3.16
CA ALA A 84 21.02 6.01 -3.02
C ALA A 84 19.98 5.54 -4.03
N LEU A 85 20.24 4.43 -4.72
CA LEU A 85 19.38 3.92 -5.77
C LEU A 85 19.19 2.40 -5.61
N ASN A 86 17.95 1.97 -5.42
CA ASN A 86 17.54 0.58 -5.63
C ASN A 86 17.29 0.40 -7.14
N ASP A 87 18.36 0.07 -7.86
CA ASP A 87 18.45 0.09 -9.31
C ASP A 87 18.04 -1.27 -9.89
N ALA A 88 16.80 -1.38 -10.34
CA ALA A 88 16.26 -2.63 -10.90
C ALA A 88 16.95 -3.08 -12.21
N ARG A 89 17.59 -2.16 -12.95
CA ARG A 89 18.25 -2.44 -14.23
C ARG A 89 19.77 -2.48 -14.15
N SER A 90 20.33 -2.06 -13.03
CA SER A 90 21.78 -1.94 -12.81
C SER A 90 22.50 -1.06 -13.84
N ASP A 91 21.83 0.02 -14.27
CA ASP A 91 22.36 0.98 -15.25
C ASP A 91 22.85 2.29 -14.62
N TYR A 92 22.67 2.45 -13.28
CA TYR A 92 23.01 3.63 -12.49
C TYR A 92 22.25 4.91 -12.90
N ILE A 93 21.09 4.75 -13.52
CA ILE A 93 20.22 5.83 -13.98
C ILE A 93 18.85 5.65 -13.34
N PHE A 94 18.39 6.67 -12.64
CA PHE A 94 17.11 6.60 -11.95
C PHE A 94 15.92 6.56 -12.91
N ASN A 95 15.11 5.51 -12.77
CA ASN A 95 13.83 5.38 -13.44
C ASN A 95 12.70 5.30 -12.40
N PRO A 96 11.88 6.36 -12.24
CA PRO A 96 10.83 6.38 -11.22
C PRO A 96 9.81 5.23 -11.33
N LYS A 97 9.68 4.59 -12.51
CA LYS A 97 8.75 3.47 -12.69
C LYS A 97 9.22 2.19 -12.01
N THR A 98 10.53 1.93 -12.02
CA THR A 98 11.10 0.67 -11.55
C THR A 98 11.88 0.81 -10.26
N ASP A 99 12.56 1.93 -10.05
CA ASP A 99 13.55 2.12 -9.02
C ASP A 99 13.01 2.86 -7.79
N GLU A 100 13.69 2.72 -6.66
CA GLU A 100 13.52 3.55 -5.47
C GLU A 100 14.74 4.44 -5.33
N ILE A 101 14.54 5.68 -4.88
CA ILE A 101 15.58 6.69 -4.73
C ILE A 101 15.62 7.23 -3.31
N GLY A 102 16.84 7.51 -2.82
CA GLY A 102 17.08 8.35 -1.66
C GLY A 102 18.17 9.37 -2.01
N PHE A 103 18.14 10.53 -1.43
CA PHE A 103 19.12 11.55 -1.68
C PHE A 103 19.46 12.34 -0.42
N PHE A 104 20.70 12.76 -0.31
CA PHE A 104 21.09 13.65 0.77
C PHE A 104 20.67 15.08 0.39
N LYS A 105 19.97 15.75 1.32
CA LYS A 105 19.36 17.05 1.03
C LYS A 105 20.40 18.14 0.79
N ASP A 106 21.49 18.08 1.54
CA ASP A 106 22.54 19.08 1.51
C ASP A 106 23.70 18.66 0.61
N THR A 107 24.47 19.64 0.14
CA THR A 107 25.72 19.39 -0.57
C THR A 107 26.75 18.75 0.36
N ILE A 108 27.43 17.74 -0.11
CA ILE A 108 28.55 17.13 0.58
C ILE A 108 29.87 17.73 0.07
N SER A 109 30.46 18.59 0.87
CA SER A 109 31.79 19.18 0.57
C SER A 109 32.91 18.33 1.17
N LEU A 110 33.88 17.96 0.37
CA LEU A 110 35.07 17.20 0.80
C LEU A 110 36.35 18.04 0.60
N PRO A 111 37.34 18.02 1.53
CA PRO A 111 37.32 17.31 2.81
C PRO A 111 36.32 17.93 3.80
N ARG A 112 35.85 17.11 4.75
CA ARG A 112 34.93 17.53 5.83
C ARG A 112 35.66 17.54 7.15
N ASP A 113 35.32 18.54 7.99
CA ASP A 113 35.88 18.66 9.33
C ASP A 113 35.26 17.70 10.35
N SER A 114 34.13 17.05 10.00
CA SER A 114 33.45 16.12 10.88
C SER A 114 32.98 14.86 10.13
N ILE A 115 33.00 13.73 10.82
CA ILE A 115 32.40 12.48 10.36
C ILE A 115 30.89 12.63 10.50
N ILE A 116 30.20 12.97 9.40
CA ILE A 116 28.74 12.91 9.37
C ILE A 116 28.36 11.52 8.84
N LYS A 117 27.70 10.73 9.68
CA LYS A 117 27.02 9.52 9.20
C LYS A 117 25.89 9.96 8.28
N SER A 118 26.13 9.85 6.98
CA SER A 118 25.12 10.19 5.97
C SER A 118 24.12 9.04 5.88
N GLU A 119 23.05 9.12 6.67
CA GLU A 119 21.93 8.19 6.53
C GLU A 119 21.00 8.65 5.41
N LEU A 120 20.70 7.75 4.47
CA LEU A 120 19.73 7.99 3.41
C LEU A 120 18.52 7.08 3.58
N SER A 121 17.36 7.62 3.26
CA SER A 121 16.12 6.85 3.21
C SER A 121 15.66 6.72 1.76
N ILE A 122 15.58 5.48 1.24
CA ILE A 122 15.08 5.24 -0.11
C ILE A 122 13.57 5.11 -0.10
N PHE A 123 12.94 5.67 -1.12
CA PHE A 123 11.49 5.66 -1.32
C PHE A 123 11.14 5.48 -2.79
N LYS A 124 9.94 4.99 -3.04
CA LYS A 124 9.33 4.97 -4.37
C LYS A 124 8.62 6.28 -4.62
N GLU A 125 8.96 6.99 -5.70
CA GLU A 125 8.23 8.21 -6.08
C GLU A 125 6.81 7.89 -6.54
N GLU A 126 5.87 8.79 -6.23
CA GLU A 126 4.53 8.74 -6.79
C GLU A 126 4.55 9.24 -8.24
N LEU A 127 4.12 8.38 -9.16
CA LEU A 127 4.12 8.70 -10.57
C LEU A 127 2.93 9.62 -10.93
N PRO A 128 3.08 10.52 -11.93
CA PRO A 128 1.96 11.28 -12.43
C PRO A 128 0.90 10.36 -13.03
N TYR A 129 -0.37 10.75 -12.88
CA TYR A 129 -1.47 10.02 -13.46
C TYR A 129 -1.38 10.05 -15.00
N ILE A 130 -1.50 8.89 -15.61
CA ILE A 130 -1.62 8.71 -17.06
C ILE A 130 -2.61 7.57 -17.30
N PHE A 131 -3.66 7.85 -18.05
CA PHE A 131 -4.54 6.79 -18.55
C PHE A 131 -3.78 5.91 -19.56
N ARG A 132 -3.98 4.59 -19.50
CA ARG A 132 -3.26 3.65 -20.33
C ARG A 132 -4.14 2.98 -21.37
N ARG A 133 -5.20 2.32 -20.93
CA ARG A 133 -6.08 1.56 -21.83
C ARG A 133 -7.36 1.13 -21.14
N GLY A 134 -8.40 0.87 -21.95
CA GLY A 134 -9.59 0.15 -21.53
C GLY A 134 -9.81 -1.09 -22.39
N LYS A 135 -10.29 -2.16 -21.82
CA LYS A 135 -10.66 -3.39 -22.55
C LYS A 135 -11.73 -4.18 -21.78
N GLU A 136 -12.54 -4.94 -22.54
CA GLU A 136 -13.40 -5.96 -21.96
C GLU A 136 -12.56 -7.20 -21.58
N ILE A 137 -12.70 -7.67 -20.33
CA ILE A 137 -12.01 -8.89 -19.86
C ILE A 137 -12.95 -10.10 -19.81
N ARG A 138 -14.23 -9.89 -19.50
CA ARG A 138 -15.32 -10.87 -19.64
C ARG A 138 -16.61 -10.15 -19.96
N LYS A 139 -17.67 -10.86 -20.38
CA LYS A 139 -18.93 -10.22 -20.76
C LYS A 139 -19.43 -9.28 -19.65
N GLY A 140 -19.63 -8.00 -20.01
CA GLY A 140 -20.12 -6.99 -19.10
C GLY A 140 -19.12 -6.47 -18.07
N GLN A 141 -17.84 -6.94 -18.08
CA GLN A 141 -16.77 -6.39 -17.25
C GLN A 141 -15.64 -5.82 -18.08
N LEU A 142 -15.41 -4.54 -17.90
CA LEU A 142 -14.31 -3.79 -18.51
C LEU A 142 -13.28 -3.44 -17.45
N ILE A 143 -12.01 -3.29 -17.87
CA ILE A 143 -10.96 -2.75 -17.05
C ILE A 143 -10.39 -1.49 -17.68
N PHE A 144 -10.10 -0.49 -16.85
CA PHE A 144 -9.42 0.73 -17.21
C PHE A 144 -8.11 0.83 -16.44
N GLY A 145 -7.00 0.59 -17.13
CA GLY A 145 -5.66 0.67 -16.57
C GLY A 145 -5.12 2.09 -16.64
N TYR A 146 -4.46 2.53 -15.59
CA TYR A 146 -3.78 3.81 -15.51
C TYR A 146 -2.40 3.63 -14.87
N GLN A 147 -1.63 4.69 -14.75
CA GLN A 147 -0.37 4.76 -14.01
C GLN A 147 -0.47 5.92 -13.03
N GLY A 148 0.16 5.77 -11.88
CA GLY A 148 0.23 6.81 -10.87
C GLY A 148 -1.06 6.96 -10.07
N LYS A 149 -1.10 7.94 -9.18
CA LYS A 149 -2.21 8.12 -8.25
C LYS A 149 -3.25 9.10 -8.79
N PRO A 150 -4.48 8.66 -9.05
CA PRO A 150 -5.54 9.55 -9.43
C PRO A 150 -6.04 10.34 -8.21
N SER A 151 -6.38 11.62 -8.44
CA SER A 151 -6.97 12.47 -7.40
C SER A 151 -8.49 12.48 -7.44
N ASN A 152 -9.07 12.45 -8.65
CA ASN A 152 -10.52 12.50 -8.87
C ASN A 152 -10.89 11.77 -10.17
N LEU A 153 -10.60 10.46 -10.19
CA LEU A 153 -10.81 9.63 -11.37
C LEU A 153 -12.30 9.30 -11.53
N LYS A 154 -12.84 9.67 -12.68
CA LYS A 154 -14.23 9.40 -13.08
C LYS A 154 -14.27 8.72 -14.43
N VAL A 155 -15.22 7.85 -14.61
CA VAL A 155 -15.52 7.18 -15.89
C VAL A 155 -16.98 7.43 -16.21
N GLU A 156 -17.27 8.03 -17.35
CA GLU A 156 -18.60 8.38 -17.82
C GLU A 156 -18.87 7.67 -19.16
N THR A 157 -20.04 7.08 -19.33
CA THR A 157 -20.46 6.47 -20.59
C THR A 157 -20.97 7.58 -21.54
N LEU A 158 -20.34 7.69 -22.71
CA LEU A 158 -20.70 8.64 -23.75
C LEU A 158 -21.61 8.04 -24.83
N SER A 159 -21.63 6.72 -24.97
CA SER A 159 -22.51 6.03 -25.90
C SER A 159 -23.97 6.25 -25.53
N VAL A 160 -24.83 6.39 -26.53
CA VAL A 160 -26.29 6.33 -26.32
C VAL A 160 -26.63 4.93 -25.80
N VAL A 161 -27.25 4.85 -24.64
CA VAL A 161 -27.63 3.59 -23.94
C VAL A 161 -29.08 3.66 -23.51
N PRO A 162 -29.76 2.53 -23.23
CA PRO A 162 -31.11 2.52 -22.67
C PRO A 162 -31.15 3.24 -21.30
N ASP A 163 -32.35 3.75 -20.94
CA ASP A 163 -32.53 4.48 -19.67
C ASP A 163 -32.27 3.63 -18.43
N ASN A 164 -32.46 2.32 -18.52
CA ASN A 164 -32.17 1.36 -17.44
C ASN A 164 -30.73 0.86 -17.42
N PHE A 165 -29.85 1.38 -18.28
CA PHE A 165 -28.45 1.00 -18.31
C PHE A 165 -27.74 1.44 -17.03
N GLN A 166 -27.10 0.50 -16.36
CA GLN A 166 -26.37 0.74 -15.11
C GLN A 166 -24.91 0.41 -15.26
N THR A 167 -24.07 1.14 -14.55
CA THR A 167 -22.64 0.86 -14.42
C THR A 167 -22.22 0.87 -12.96
N ILE A 168 -21.34 -0.04 -12.59
CA ILE A 168 -20.70 -0.08 -11.28
C ILE A 168 -19.19 -0.04 -11.50
N ILE A 169 -18.52 0.90 -10.83
CA ILE A 169 -17.08 1.11 -10.95
C ILE A 169 -16.43 0.85 -9.60
N LEU A 170 -15.51 -0.10 -9.56
CA LEU A 170 -14.76 -0.46 -8.35
C LEU A 170 -13.26 -0.47 -8.64
N PRO A 171 -12.42 0.07 -7.74
CA PRO A 171 -10.96 -0.04 -7.88
C PRO A 171 -10.54 -1.51 -7.71
N GLU A 172 -9.49 -1.91 -8.41
CA GLU A 172 -8.85 -3.20 -8.17
C GLU A 172 -7.81 -3.04 -7.06
N LYS A 173 -7.97 -3.80 -5.98
CA LYS A 173 -7.10 -3.69 -4.80
C LYS A 173 -5.63 -3.97 -5.16
N GLY A 174 -4.75 -3.03 -4.81
CA GLY A 174 -3.31 -3.14 -5.04
C GLY A 174 -2.87 -3.00 -6.49
N LYS A 175 -3.74 -2.52 -7.38
CA LYS A 175 -3.41 -2.29 -8.80
C LYS A 175 -3.91 -0.93 -9.28
N ASP A 176 -3.21 -0.37 -10.25
CA ASP A 176 -3.59 0.85 -10.95
C ASP A 176 -4.65 0.54 -12.02
N THR A 177 -5.80 0.04 -11.57
CA THR A 177 -6.89 -0.44 -12.44
C THR A 177 -8.26 -0.16 -11.81
N LEU A 178 -9.18 0.33 -12.62
CA LEU A 178 -10.62 0.34 -12.33
C LEU A 178 -11.30 -0.81 -13.05
N ASN A 179 -12.16 -1.52 -12.35
CA ASN A 179 -13.13 -2.42 -12.94
C ASN A 179 -14.45 -1.66 -13.13
N LEU A 180 -15.00 -1.74 -14.33
CA LEU A 180 -16.34 -1.27 -14.64
C LEU A 180 -17.20 -2.46 -15.07
N TRP A 181 -18.29 -2.69 -14.38
CA TRP A 181 -19.34 -3.60 -14.82
C TRP A 181 -20.49 -2.79 -15.39
N HIS A 182 -21.16 -3.32 -16.41
CA HIS A 182 -22.36 -2.72 -16.98
C HIS A 182 -23.47 -3.74 -17.15
N SER A 183 -24.72 -3.30 -16.99
CA SER A 183 -25.90 -4.11 -17.27
C SER A 183 -25.88 -4.62 -18.72
N PRO A 184 -26.59 -5.72 -19.04
CA PRO A 184 -26.61 -6.28 -20.39
C PRO A 184 -26.99 -5.26 -21.45
N ILE A 185 -26.27 -5.24 -22.55
CA ILE A 185 -26.52 -4.35 -23.71
C ILE A 185 -26.11 -5.04 -25.02
N GLU A 186 -26.88 -4.84 -26.06
CA GLU A 186 -26.61 -5.34 -27.41
C GLU A 186 -25.91 -4.27 -28.26
N LYS A 187 -24.58 -4.13 -28.05
CA LYS A 187 -23.70 -3.23 -28.79
C LYS A 187 -22.37 -3.91 -29.05
N ASP A 188 -21.69 -3.52 -30.13
CA ASP A 188 -20.35 -4.02 -30.46
C ASP A 188 -19.26 -3.20 -29.75
N SER A 189 -19.58 -2.02 -29.25
CA SER A 189 -18.63 -1.17 -28.52
C SER A 189 -19.35 -0.13 -27.65
N LEU A 190 -18.65 0.35 -26.63
CA LEU A 190 -19.05 1.50 -25.81
C LEU A 190 -17.94 2.55 -25.80
N ILE A 191 -18.34 3.80 -25.77
CA ILE A 191 -17.44 4.96 -25.68
C ILE A 191 -17.50 5.50 -24.26
N PHE A 192 -16.34 5.70 -23.67
CA PHE A 192 -16.20 6.24 -22.32
C PHE A 192 -15.32 7.48 -22.32
N LYS A 193 -15.68 8.42 -21.47
CA LYS A 193 -14.85 9.55 -21.07
C LYS A 193 -14.23 9.21 -19.72
N ILE A 194 -12.91 9.25 -19.65
CA ILE A 194 -12.14 9.09 -18.43
C ILE A 194 -11.59 10.45 -18.05
N SER A 195 -11.88 10.94 -16.87
CA SER A 195 -11.39 12.24 -16.40
C SER A 195 -10.72 12.12 -15.04
N ASN A 196 -9.60 12.81 -14.88
CA ASN A 196 -8.89 12.99 -13.62
C ASN A 196 -8.46 14.45 -13.49
N ASN A 197 -9.22 15.23 -12.73
CA ASN A 197 -9.12 16.70 -12.73
C ASN A 197 -9.22 17.27 -14.15
N ASN A 198 -8.18 17.95 -14.63
CA ASN A 198 -8.13 18.59 -15.95
C ASN A 198 -7.69 17.66 -17.10
N ILE A 199 -7.29 16.41 -16.77
CA ILE A 199 -6.91 15.41 -17.78
C ILE A 199 -8.17 14.69 -18.22
N ILE A 200 -8.43 14.67 -19.52
CA ILE A 200 -9.59 14.01 -20.13
C ILE A 200 -9.13 13.14 -21.27
N ASP A 201 -9.51 11.87 -21.21
CA ASP A 201 -9.30 10.89 -22.26
C ASP A 201 -10.64 10.35 -22.73
N THR A 202 -10.74 10.02 -24.02
CA THR A 202 -11.92 9.34 -24.58
C THR A 202 -11.45 8.03 -25.21
N ILE A 203 -12.15 6.94 -24.90
CA ILE A 203 -11.80 5.63 -25.40
C ILE A 203 -13.02 4.87 -25.89
N THR A 204 -12.87 4.15 -27.00
CA THR A 204 -13.84 3.16 -27.47
C THR A 204 -13.38 1.78 -27.03
N VAL A 205 -14.25 1.08 -26.29
CA VAL A 205 -14.01 -0.31 -25.86
C VAL A 205 -14.89 -1.24 -26.67
N ALA A 206 -14.27 -2.13 -27.44
CA ALA A 206 -14.99 -3.17 -28.18
C ALA A 206 -15.55 -4.22 -27.19
N LEU A 207 -16.84 -4.56 -27.38
CA LEU A 207 -17.52 -5.62 -26.63
C LEU A 207 -17.47 -6.91 -27.46
N ARG A 208 -17.07 -7.98 -26.82
CA ARG A 208 -16.99 -9.29 -27.47
C ARG A 208 -18.20 -10.12 -27.07
N LYS A 209 -18.73 -10.89 -28.02
CA LYS A 209 -19.80 -11.87 -27.72
C LYS A 209 -19.20 -13.00 -26.89
N LYS A 210 -19.31 -12.89 -25.58
CA LYS A 210 -18.89 -13.90 -24.60
C LYS A 210 -20.09 -14.39 -23.81
N GLN A 211 -19.96 -15.54 -23.19
CA GLN A 211 -20.98 -16.03 -22.26
C GLN A 211 -20.86 -15.29 -20.93
N LEU A 212 -21.99 -15.03 -20.27
CA LEU A 212 -22.02 -14.54 -18.90
C LEU A 212 -21.62 -15.65 -17.93
N ASP A 213 -20.82 -15.30 -16.94
CA ASP A 213 -20.50 -16.21 -15.85
C ASP A 213 -21.66 -16.23 -14.84
N SER A 214 -21.97 -17.38 -14.26
CA SER A 214 -22.91 -17.48 -13.15
C SER A 214 -22.41 -16.70 -11.94
N LEU A 215 -23.32 -16.20 -11.11
CA LEU A 215 -22.98 -15.56 -9.85
C LEU A 215 -22.34 -16.58 -8.91
N THR A 216 -21.15 -16.28 -8.42
CA THR A 216 -20.48 -17.03 -7.37
C THR A 216 -20.33 -16.17 -6.12
N VAL A 217 -20.61 -16.75 -4.96
CA VAL A 217 -20.55 -16.07 -3.66
C VAL A 217 -19.72 -16.94 -2.72
N THR A 218 -18.68 -16.36 -2.15
CA THR A 218 -17.72 -17.09 -1.30
C THR A 218 -17.53 -16.35 0.03
N GLU A 219 -17.65 -17.06 1.14
CA GLU A 219 -17.35 -16.53 2.46
C GLU A 219 -15.84 -16.25 2.61
N ILE A 220 -15.49 -15.07 3.15
CA ILE A 220 -14.08 -14.66 3.31
C ILE A 220 -13.50 -15.09 4.66
N THR A 221 -14.32 -15.26 5.68
CA THR A 221 -13.90 -15.39 7.09
C THR A 221 -13.36 -16.76 7.51
N GLY A 222 -13.60 -17.80 6.74
CA GLY A 222 -13.01 -19.14 6.99
C GLY A 222 -13.43 -19.81 8.29
N GLY A 223 -14.67 -19.61 8.77
CA GLY A 223 -15.25 -20.33 9.90
C GLY A 223 -14.94 -19.76 11.29
N VAL A 224 -14.04 -18.76 11.44
CA VAL A 224 -13.78 -18.03 12.69
C VAL A 224 -13.82 -16.53 12.43
N LEU A 225 -14.83 -15.85 12.97
CA LEU A 225 -14.98 -14.41 12.89
C LEU A 225 -14.45 -13.75 14.16
N ASN A 226 -13.51 -12.80 14.03
CA ASN A 226 -13.06 -12.03 15.16
C ASN A 226 -14.12 -11.04 15.60
N ILE A 227 -14.10 -10.67 16.88
CA ILE A 227 -15.16 -9.84 17.47
C ILE A 227 -15.31 -8.46 16.82
N LYS A 228 -14.21 -7.92 16.28
CA LYS A 228 -14.19 -6.61 15.58
C LYS A 228 -14.47 -6.72 14.09
N ASP A 229 -14.32 -7.89 13.48
CA ASP A 229 -14.42 -8.04 12.04
C ASP A 229 -15.86 -8.05 11.56
N THR A 230 -16.10 -7.57 10.36
CA THR A 230 -17.39 -7.71 9.68
C THR A 230 -17.41 -9.03 8.91
N LEU A 231 -18.53 -9.72 8.91
CA LEU A 231 -18.73 -10.90 8.08
C LEU A 231 -18.90 -10.47 6.64
N PHE A 232 -18.01 -10.91 5.76
CA PHE A 232 -18.03 -10.59 4.34
C PHE A 232 -18.14 -11.83 3.47
N PHE A 233 -18.88 -11.66 2.36
CA PHE A 233 -18.89 -12.57 1.24
C PHE A 233 -18.38 -11.87 0.00
N SER A 234 -17.41 -12.43 -0.69
CA SER A 234 -16.94 -11.95 -1.99
C SER A 234 -17.80 -12.49 -3.10
N THR A 235 -18.01 -11.69 -4.12
CA THR A 235 -18.76 -12.06 -5.31
C THR A 235 -17.93 -11.80 -6.57
N ASN A 236 -18.10 -12.64 -7.59
CA ASN A 236 -17.43 -12.43 -8.87
C ASN A 236 -18.04 -11.27 -9.67
N ASN A 237 -19.31 -10.96 -9.44
CA ASN A 237 -20.06 -9.84 -10.04
C ASN A 237 -20.57 -8.91 -8.93
N PRO A 238 -20.64 -7.58 -9.16
CA PRO A 238 -21.20 -6.66 -8.18
C PRO A 238 -22.67 -6.93 -7.93
N ILE A 239 -23.03 -7.01 -6.65
CA ILE A 239 -24.42 -7.13 -6.22
C ILE A 239 -25.12 -5.78 -6.32
N ILE A 240 -26.36 -5.77 -6.80
CA ILE A 240 -27.21 -4.58 -6.88
C ILE A 240 -28.42 -4.64 -5.93
N LYS A 241 -28.79 -5.84 -5.47
CA LYS A 241 -29.94 -6.02 -4.58
C LYS A 241 -29.65 -7.10 -3.55
N ILE A 242 -30.08 -6.84 -2.30
CA ILE A 242 -30.13 -7.81 -1.20
C ILE A 242 -31.59 -7.93 -0.77
N ASP A 243 -32.13 -9.15 -0.79
CA ASP A 243 -33.45 -9.45 -0.25
C ASP A 243 -33.31 -10.13 1.13
N THR A 244 -33.45 -9.32 2.18
CA THR A 244 -33.29 -9.81 3.56
C THR A 244 -34.39 -10.78 3.99
N SER A 245 -35.51 -10.82 3.32
CA SER A 245 -36.58 -11.82 3.59
C SER A 245 -36.14 -13.25 3.25
N ARG A 246 -35.12 -13.39 2.39
CA ARG A 246 -34.51 -14.66 1.96
C ARG A 246 -33.22 -14.98 2.71
N ILE A 247 -32.99 -14.32 3.84
CA ILE A 247 -31.81 -14.53 4.67
C ILE A 247 -32.25 -14.99 6.05
N ASN A 248 -31.74 -16.15 6.47
CA ASN A 248 -31.93 -16.66 7.81
C ASN A 248 -30.61 -16.61 8.58
N PHE A 249 -30.57 -15.78 9.62
CA PHE A 249 -29.38 -15.59 10.44
C PHE A 249 -29.69 -15.89 11.90
N VAL A 250 -29.09 -16.94 12.42
CA VAL A 250 -29.35 -17.45 13.79
C VAL A 250 -28.05 -17.76 14.51
N HIS A 251 -28.06 -17.71 15.82
CA HIS A 251 -27.02 -18.37 16.61
C HIS A 251 -27.46 -19.80 17.03
N THR A 252 -26.58 -20.54 17.71
CA THR A 252 -26.69 -21.99 17.96
C THR A 252 -28.02 -22.42 18.55
N ASP A 253 -28.67 -21.57 19.36
CA ASP A 253 -29.96 -21.88 20.03
C ASP A 253 -31.17 -21.53 19.15
N SER A 254 -30.96 -21.37 17.84
CA SER A 254 -31.99 -20.99 16.85
C SER A 254 -32.65 -19.63 17.13
N ILE A 255 -31.97 -18.74 17.86
CA ILE A 255 -32.43 -17.38 18.10
C ILE A 255 -32.02 -16.51 16.93
N ASN A 256 -32.97 -15.80 16.36
CA ASN A 256 -32.74 -14.87 15.26
C ASN A 256 -31.80 -13.73 15.68
N ILE A 257 -30.87 -13.39 14.80
CA ILE A 257 -29.92 -12.28 14.96
C ILE A 257 -30.46 -11.06 14.22
N SER A 258 -30.50 -9.93 14.90
CA SER A 258 -30.71 -8.63 14.24
C SER A 258 -29.42 -8.24 13.55
N TYR A 259 -29.48 -7.91 12.26
CA TYR A 259 -28.32 -7.56 11.44
C TYR A 259 -28.65 -6.49 10.41
N GLU A 260 -27.63 -5.82 9.93
CA GLU A 260 -27.66 -4.95 8.76
C GLU A 260 -26.84 -5.61 7.65
N ALA A 261 -27.45 -5.79 6.47
CA ALA A 261 -26.77 -6.26 5.28
C ALA A 261 -26.49 -5.08 4.34
N PHE A 262 -25.28 -5.00 3.79
CA PHE A 262 -24.90 -3.91 2.90
C PHE A 262 -24.00 -4.39 1.75
N ILE A 263 -24.06 -3.64 0.64
CA ILE A 263 -23.18 -3.83 -0.52
C ILE A 263 -21.98 -2.90 -0.38
N SER A 264 -20.78 -3.44 -0.49
CA SER A 264 -19.55 -2.63 -0.43
C SER A 264 -19.46 -1.68 -1.63
N LYS A 265 -19.07 -0.44 -1.38
CA LYS A 265 -18.78 0.56 -2.43
C LYS A 265 -17.36 0.51 -2.95
N LYS A 266 -16.50 -0.34 -2.38
CA LYS A 266 -15.07 -0.41 -2.70
C LYS A 266 -14.67 -1.73 -3.35
N GLU A 267 -15.38 -2.79 -3.04
CA GLU A 267 -15.06 -4.15 -3.48
C GLU A 267 -16.36 -4.88 -3.86
N SER A 268 -16.25 -5.92 -4.68
CA SER A 268 -17.40 -6.78 -5.02
C SER A 268 -17.69 -7.72 -3.83
N THR A 269 -18.22 -7.15 -2.75
CA THR A 269 -18.51 -7.88 -1.50
C THR A 269 -19.84 -7.44 -0.89
N VAL A 270 -20.46 -8.38 -0.18
CA VAL A 270 -21.63 -8.14 0.68
C VAL A 270 -21.19 -8.32 2.13
N GLY A 271 -21.49 -7.35 2.98
CA GLY A 271 -21.16 -7.34 4.39
C GLY A 271 -22.39 -7.49 5.29
N PHE A 272 -22.19 -8.14 6.45
CA PHE A 272 -23.21 -8.29 7.50
C PHE A 272 -22.66 -7.73 8.81
N ILE A 273 -23.31 -6.68 9.33
CA ILE A 273 -23.01 -6.09 10.62
C ILE A 273 -24.05 -6.58 11.63
N PHE A 274 -23.59 -7.10 12.74
CA PHE A 274 -24.45 -7.57 13.82
C PHE A 274 -23.72 -7.53 15.16
N GLU A 275 -24.43 -7.58 16.25
CA GLU A 275 -23.84 -7.68 17.58
C GLU A 275 -23.30 -9.10 17.81
N LYS A 276 -21.97 -9.20 17.89
CA LYS A 276 -21.27 -10.45 18.12
C LYS A 276 -21.09 -10.72 19.61
N LYS A 277 -21.38 -11.95 20.04
CA LYS A 277 -21.08 -12.44 21.39
C LYS A 277 -19.82 -13.30 21.34
N PHE A 278 -19.02 -13.28 22.39
CA PHE A 278 -17.87 -14.17 22.51
C PHE A 278 -18.30 -15.64 22.60
N LYS A 279 -17.44 -16.55 22.16
CA LYS A 279 -17.60 -18.02 22.25
C LYS A 279 -18.96 -18.50 21.72
N THR A 280 -19.45 -17.89 20.64
CA THR A 280 -20.78 -18.16 20.08
C THR A 280 -20.65 -18.67 18.66
N SER A 281 -21.42 -19.68 18.31
CA SER A 281 -21.53 -20.20 16.95
C SER A 281 -22.75 -19.60 16.25
N TYR A 282 -22.59 -19.28 14.97
CA TYR A 282 -23.57 -18.65 14.13
C TYR A 282 -23.83 -19.46 12.86
N LYS A 283 -25.02 -19.35 12.35
CA LYS A 283 -25.44 -19.92 11.06
C LYS A 283 -26.14 -18.89 10.24
N LEU A 284 -25.62 -18.61 9.05
CA LEU A 284 -26.21 -17.72 8.06
C LEU A 284 -26.56 -18.54 6.82
N ASN A 285 -27.84 -18.55 6.44
CA ASN A 285 -28.30 -19.16 5.21
C ASN A 285 -28.80 -18.05 4.27
N LEU A 286 -28.22 -17.96 3.08
CA LEU A 286 -28.75 -17.17 1.98
C LEU A 286 -29.50 -18.13 1.07
N TYR A 287 -30.82 -17.98 1.00
CA TYR A 287 -31.67 -18.78 0.11
C TYR A 287 -31.57 -18.25 -1.34
N PRO A 288 -32.04 -18.99 -2.34
CA PRO A 288 -32.05 -18.51 -3.73
C PRO A 288 -32.69 -17.13 -3.85
N ASP A 289 -32.15 -16.28 -4.70
CA ASP A 289 -32.56 -14.88 -4.95
C ASP A 289 -32.36 -13.92 -3.75
N ALA A 290 -31.60 -14.31 -2.73
CA ALA A 290 -31.22 -13.40 -1.64
C ALA A 290 -30.29 -12.27 -2.12
N LEU A 291 -29.43 -12.57 -3.10
CA LEU A 291 -28.51 -11.62 -3.74
C LEU A 291 -28.73 -11.64 -5.24
N VAL A 292 -28.84 -10.44 -5.84
CA VAL A 292 -28.96 -10.28 -7.29
C VAL A 292 -27.81 -9.38 -7.77
N ASP A 293 -27.10 -9.82 -8.81
CA ASP A 293 -26.00 -9.07 -9.39
C ASP A 293 -26.44 -8.12 -10.53
N ILE A 294 -25.51 -7.34 -11.08
CA ILE A 294 -25.75 -6.36 -12.15
C ILE A 294 -26.24 -7.01 -13.47
N PHE A 295 -26.12 -8.30 -13.62
CA PHE A 295 -26.62 -9.07 -14.77
C PHE A 295 -27.97 -9.70 -14.53
N GLU A 296 -28.62 -9.38 -13.41
CA GLU A 296 -29.88 -9.96 -12.96
C GLU A 296 -29.78 -11.46 -12.67
N THR A 297 -28.56 -11.97 -12.44
CA THR A 297 -28.37 -13.35 -11.96
C THR A 297 -28.38 -13.38 -10.43
N SER A 298 -28.91 -14.45 -9.86
CA SER A 298 -29.06 -14.62 -8.42
C SER A 298 -28.21 -15.77 -7.87
N ASN A 299 -28.04 -15.76 -6.55
CA ASN A 299 -27.36 -16.84 -5.86
C ASN A 299 -28.22 -18.09 -5.71
N ASP A 300 -27.58 -19.25 -5.72
CA ASP A 300 -28.12 -20.49 -5.17
C ASP A 300 -28.09 -20.48 -3.64
N THR A 301 -28.59 -21.53 -2.98
CA THR A 301 -28.52 -21.67 -1.53
C THR A 301 -27.09 -21.67 -1.02
N ILE A 302 -26.75 -20.75 -0.12
CA ILE A 302 -25.44 -20.66 0.54
C ILE A 302 -25.64 -20.88 2.04
N ASN A 303 -24.90 -21.83 2.58
CA ASN A 303 -24.88 -22.14 4.00
C ASN A 303 -23.52 -21.78 4.57
N SER A 304 -23.48 -20.83 5.49
CA SER A 304 -22.27 -20.42 6.20
C SER A 304 -22.44 -20.74 7.68
N GLN A 305 -21.40 -21.33 8.27
CA GLN A 305 -21.31 -21.60 9.71
C GLN A 305 -19.96 -21.10 10.21
N PHE A 306 -20.01 -20.26 11.21
CA PHE A 306 -18.80 -19.70 11.82
C PHE A 306 -18.99 -19.51 13.32
N ARG A 307 -17.89 -19.27 14.01
CA ARG A 307 -17.89 -19.00 15.44
C ARG A 307 -17.02 -17.79 15.77
N THR A 308 -17.32 -17.16 16.89
CA THR A 308 -16.44 -16.17 17.51
C THR A 308 -15.53 -16.84 18.55
N ARG A 309 -14.37 -16.23 18.77
CA ARG A 309 -13.44 -16.65 19.83
C ARG A 309 -13.97 -16.29 21.21
N SER A 310 -13.44 -16.93 22.25
CA SER A 310 -13.66 -16.48 23.63
C SER A 310 -12.90 -15.18 23.91
N LEU A 311 -13.28 -14.45 24.95
CA LEU A 311 -12.57 -13.22 25.33
C LEU A 311 -11.11 -13.50 25.70
N GLU A 312 -10.87 -14.63 26.37
CA GLU A 312 -9.55 -15.07 26.81
C GLU A 312 -8.61 -15.47 25.65
N ASP A 313 -9.16 -15.70 24.44
CA ASP A 313 -8.35 -15.99 23.25
C ASP A 313 -7.67 -14.74 22.66
N TYR A 314 -7.99 -13.56 23.15
CA TYR A 314 -7.44 -12.30 22.68
C TYR A 314 -6.42 -11.73 23.66
N GLY A 315 -5.54 -10.87 23.15
CA GLY A 315 -4.70 -10.00 23.96
C GLY A 315 -4.91 -8.53 23.62
N GLU A 316 -4.19 -7.67 24.31
CA GLU A 316 -4.25 -6.21 24.17
C GLU A 316 -2.84 -5.61 24.15
N ILE A 317 -2.64 -4.53 23.40
CA ILE A 317 -1.45 -3.66 23.49
C ILE A 317 -1.95 -2.26 23.86
N SER A 318 -1.43 -1.73 24.96
CA SER A 318 -1.70 -0.38 25.45
C SER A 318 -0.43 0.46 25.31
N LEU A 319 -0.50 1.55 24.54
CA LEU A 319 0.61 2.43 24.24
C LEU A 319 0.43 3.77 24.94
N SER A 320 1.35 4.12 25.84
CA SER A 320 1.41 5.47 26.43
C SER A 320 2.27 6.37 25.55
N ILE A 321 1.62 7.23 24.78
CA ILE A 321 2.29 8.17 23.89
C ILE A 321 2.70 9.41 24.68
N GLN A 322 4.01 9.71 24.68
CA GLN A 322 4.60 10.92 25.22
C GLN A 322 5.05 11.80 24.06
N ASN A 323 4.25 12.81 23.75
CA ASN A 323 4.45 13.73 22.62
C ASN A 323 4.40 15.18 23.11
N PRO A 324 5.44 15.64 23.81
CA PRO A 324 5.45 16.99 24.40
C PRO A 324 5.52 18.10 23.37
N GLU A 325 6.03 17.83 22.17
CA GLU A 325 6.16 18.80 21.08
C GLU A 325 4.90 18.86 20.19
N MET A 326 3.88 18.08 20.50
CA MET A 326 2.61 18.03 19.77
C MET A 326 2.78 17.73 18.26
N VAL A 327 3.74 16.88 17.91
CA VAL A 327 3.99 16.47 16.53
C VAL A 327 2.86 15.55 16.06
N PRO A 328 2.22 15.82 14.91
CA PRO A 328 1.23 14.89 14.36
C PRO A 328 1.88 13.54 14.00
N VAL A 329 1.34 12.45 14.54
CA VAL A 329 1.84 11.10 14.25
C VAL A 329 0.71 10.13 13.96
N ILE A 330 1.01 9.17 13.09
CA ILE A 330 0.16 8.02 12.83
C ILE A 330 0.86 6.81 13.47
N ILE A 331 0.17 6.16 14.40
CA ILE A 331 0.67 4.99 15.09
C ILE A 331 -0.03 3.76 14.53
N GLN A 332 0.74 2.91 13.88
CA GLN A 332 0.23 1.70 13.26
C GLN A 332 0.75 0.46 13.98
N LEU A 333 -0.18 -0.44 14.30
CA LEU A 333 0.14 -1.80 14.64
C LEU A 333 0.19 -2.61 13.34
N THR A 334 1.34 -3.20 13.03
CA THR A 334 1.53 -4.03 11.82
C THR A 334 1.79 -5.48 12.19
N ASP A 335 1.58 -6.38 11.26
CA ASP A 335 2.12 -7.74 11.39
C ASP A 335 3.62 -7.76 11.04
N ILE A 336 4.23 -8.94 11.10
CA ILE A 336 5.67 -9.12 10.82
C ILE A 336 6.05 -8.80 9.38
N ASN A 337 5.07 -8.79 8.44
CA ASN A 337 5.25 -8.47 7.02
C ASN A 337 4.90 -7.00 6.72
N ASP A 338 4.85 -6.14 7.75
CA ASP A 338 4.51 -4.72 7.66
C ASP A 338 3.08 -4.39 7.17
N ALA A 339 2.17 -5.39 7.12
CA ALA A 339 0.77 -5.15 6.83
C ALA A 339 0.07 -4.50 8.02
N THR A 340 -0.60 -3.36 7.81
CA THR A 340 -1.30 -2.63 8.88
C THR A 340 -2.50 -3.42 9.39
N VAL A 341 -2.53 -3.69 10.69
CA VAL A 341 -3.60 -4.39 11.41
C VAL A 341 -4.55 -3.40 12.07
N ALA A 342 -4.01 -2.36 12.69
CA ALA A 342 -4.76 -1.28 13.32
C ALA A 342 -3.98 0.03 13.22
N GLN A 343 -4.67 1.15 13.30
CA GLN A 343 -4.09 2.49 13.19
C GLN A 343 -4.85 3.47 14.06
N GLU A 344 -4.09 4.37 14.70
CA GLU A 344 -4.59 5.55 15.42
C GLU A 344 -3.72 6.76 15.09
N THR A 345 -4.29 7.96 15.24
CA THR A 345 -3.57 9.22 15.07
C THR A 345 -3.52 9.99 16.40
N SER A 346 -2.44 10.69 16.63
CA SER A 346 -2.31 11.56 17.79
C SER A 346 -1.36 12.70 17.51
N SER A 347 -1.62 13.85 18.12
CA SER A 347 -0.69 15.00 18.23
C SER A 347 -0.46 15.40 19.67
N GLU A 348 -0.83 14.56 20.65
CA GLU A 348 -0.76 14.89 22.08
C GLU A 348 -0.37 13.65 22.90
N ASN A 349 -0.10 13.86 24.18
CA ASN A 349 0.05 12.76 25.14
C ASN A 349 -1.27 12.00 25.25
N LYS A 350 -1.26 10.72 24.93
CA LYS A 350 -2.47 9.89 24.86
C LYS A 350 -2.16 8.42 25.18
N ILE A 351 -3.11 7.72 25.77
CA ILE A 351 -3.08 6.27 25.84
C ILE A 351 -3.90 5.70 24.67
N ILE A 352 -3.30 4.84 23.88
CA ILE A 352 -3.91 4.15 22.75
C ILE A 352 -3.97 2.67 23.09
N SER A 353 -5.17 2.06 23.06
CA SER A 353 -5.36 0.64 23.35
C SER A 353 -5.84 -0.12 22.12
N PHE A 354 -5.03 -1.05 21.65
CA PHE A 354 -5.38 -2.01 20.61
C PHE A 354 -5.91 -3.28 21.24
N LYS A 355 -7.25 -3.34 21.39
CA LYS A 355 -7.94 -4.46 22.05
C LYS A 355 -8.32 -5.57 21.09
N TYR A 356 -8.54 -6.76 21.64
CA TYR A 356 -8.98 -7.97 20.91
C TYR A 356 -8.03 -8.38 19.80
N LEU A 357 -6.73 -8.29 20.08
CA LEU A 357 -5.71 -8.72 19.16
C LEU A 357 -5.59 -10.25 19.17
N ILE A 358 -5.45 -10.83 17.99
CA ILE A 358 -5.15 -12.26 17.86
C ILE A 358 -3.73 -12.51 18.36
N PRO A 359 -3.47 -13.57 19.16
CA PRO A 359 -2.13 -13.91 19.61
C PRO A 359 -1.17 -14.16 18.44
N LYS A 360 -0.25 -13.26 18.26
CA LYS A 360 0.85 -13.32 17.28
C LYS A 360 1.86 -12.20 17.55
N LYS A 361 2.89 -12.15 16.72
CA LYS A 361 3.89 -11.07 16.76
C LYS A 361 3.41 -9.87 15.97
N TYR A 362 3.62 -8.70 16.55
CA TYR A 362 3.30 -7.40 15.96
C TYR A 362 4.51 -6.46 16.00
N LYS A 363 4.56 -5.50 15.09
CA LYS A 363 5.47 -4.36 15.14
C LYS A 363 4.66 -3.08 15.34
N ILE A 364 5.25 -2.10 15.98
CA ILE A 364 4.67 -0.76 16.10
C ILE A 364 5.45 0.15 15.16
N ARG A 365 4.73 0.78 14.22
CA ARG A 365 5.26 1.73 13.26
C ARG A 365 4.72 3.12 13.59
N ILE A 366 5.61 4.09 13.67
CA ILE A 366 5.30 5.49 13.95
C ILE A 366 5.64 6.28 12.69
N ILE A 367 4.65 6.96 12.13
CA ILE A 367 4.80 7.84 10.97
C ILE A 367 4.64 9.27 11.45
N TYR A 368 5.61 10.12 11.15
CA TYR A 368 5.55 11.54 11.41
C TYR A 368 4.80 12.23 10.28
N ASP A 369 3.50 12.49 10.49
CA ASP A 369 2.58 13.08 9.52
C ASP A 369 2.80 14.60 9.45
N THR A 370 3.85 15.00 8.74
CA THR A 370 4.34 16.39 8.74
C THR A 370 3.36 17.40 8.15
N ASN A 371 2.41 16.94 7.35
CA ASN A 371 1.37 17.78 6.73
C ASN A 371 -0.03 17.55 7.32
N ASN A 372 -0.15 16.67 8.31
CA ASN A 372 -1.37 16.32 9.05
C ASN A 372 -2.53 15.88 8.13
N ASN A 373 -2.24 15.05 7.13
CA ASN A 373 -3.23 14.54 6.18
C ASN A 373 -3.74 13.13 6.50
N GLY A 374 -3.24 12.51 7.57
CA GLY A 374 -3.68 11.20 8.07
C GLY A 374 -3.13 9.99 7.29
N LYS A 375 -2.10 10.19 6.48
CA LYS A 375 -1.43 9.13 5.71
C LYS A 375 0.06 9.43 5.55
N TRP A 376 0.86 8.41 5.28
CA TRP A 376 2.26 8.59 4.92
C TRP A 376 2.40 9.13 3.50
N ASP A 377 3.26 10.13 3.32
CA ASP A 377 3.61 10.71 2.02
C ASP A 377 5.05 10.38 1.65
N THR A 378 5.21 9.88 0.43
CA THR A 378 6.52 9.61 -0.15
C THR A 378 7.25 10.90 -0.55
N GLY A 379 8.55 10.76 -0.84
CA GLY A 379 9.38 11.86 -1.34
C GLY A 379 9.27 12.07 -2.86
N ASN A 380 9.95 13.14 -3.32
CA ASN A 380 10.14 13.44 -4.74
C ASN A 380 11.50 14.12 -4.95
N TYR A 381 12.33 13.54 -5.78
CA TYR A 381 13.69 14.02 -6.00
C TYR A 381 13.76 15.40 -6.66
N LEU A 382 12.98 15.61 -7.72
CA LEU A 382 12.98 16.91 -8.44
C LEU A 382 12.46 18.06 -7.59
N GLN A 383 11.50 17.76 -6.70
CA GLN A 383 10.97 18.74 -5.76
C GLN A 383 11.83 18.88 -4.49
N LYS A 384 12.93 18.12 -4.37
CA LYS A 384 13.79 18.05 -3.18
C LYS A 384 13.01 17.72 -1.90
N LYS A 385 11.90 17.00 -2.05
CA LYS A 385 11.03 16.56 -0.96
C LYS A 385 11.47 15.17 -0.50
N GLN A 386 11.82 15.04 0.77
CA GLN A 386 12.04 13.74 1.42
C GLN A 386 10.70 13.07 1.72
N ALA A 387 10.70 11.75 1.82
CA ALA A 387 9.57 11.01 2.37
C ALA A 387 9.37 11.38 3.85
N GLU A 388 8.13 11.30 4.31
CA GLU A 388 7.85 11.49 5.74
C GLU A 388 8.60 10.46 6.58
N PRO A 389 9.19 10.91 7.73
CA PRO A 389 9.94 10.01 8.58
C PRO A 389 9.07 8.90 9.15
N VAL A 390 9.66 7.69 9.20
CA VAL A 390 9.04 6.52 9.80
C VAL A 390 10.03 5.89 10.76
N GLU A 391 9.55 5.58 11.94
CA GLU A 391 10.29 4.85 12.96
C GLU A 391 9.54 3.59 13.37
N TYR A 392 10.29 2.57 13.72
CA TYR A 392 9.75 1.36 14.30
C TYR A 392 10.17 1.24 15.75
N PHE A 393 9.23 0.92 16.61
CA PHE A 393 9.57 0.55 17.97
C PHE A 393 10.49 -0.67 17.94
N PRO A 394 11.62 -0.66 18.68
CA PRO A 394 12.69 -1.63 18.49
C PRO A 394 12.27 -3.08 18.82
N ASP A 395 11.31 -3.24 19.72
CA ASP A 395 10.88 -4.55 20.18
C ASP A 395 9.67 -5.08 19.42
N ILE A 396 9.72 -6.34 19.03
CA ILE A 396 8.56 -7.05 18.48
C ILE A 396 7.63 -7.42 19.62
N GLN A 397 6.38 -6.97 19.52
CA GLN A 397 5.34 -7.23 20.52
C GLN A 397 4.74 -8.62 20.33
N GLU A 398 5.06 -9.55 21.21
CA GLU A 398 4.45 -10.89 21.21
C GLU A 398 3.18 -10.90 22.05
N VAL A 399 2.03 -10.74 21.38
CA VAL A 399 0.72 -10.81 22.06
C VAL A 399 0.37 -12.25 22.34
N ARG A 400 0.03 -12.53 23.62
CA ARG A 400 -0.44 -13.84 24.09
C ARG A 400 -1.91 -13.76 24.52
N PRO A 401 -2.62 -14.92 24.57
CA PRO A 401 -3.99 -14.97 25.05
C PRO A 401 -4.10 -14.40 26.46
N ASN A 402 -5.13 -13.60 26.71
CA ASN A 402 -5.45 -12.97 27.99
C ASN A 402 -4.32 -12.10 28.60
N TRP A 403 -3.43 -11.56 27.75
CA TRP A 403 -2.35 -10.67 28.19
C TRP A 403 -2.60 -9.25 27.71
N GLU A 404 -2.22 -8.29 28.56
CA GLU A 404 -2.10 -6.89 28.25
C GLU A 404 -0.61 -6.51 28.27
N LEU A 405 -0.13 -5.98 27.14
CA LEU A 405 1.21 -5.42 26.99
C LEU A 405 1.12 -3.91 27.12
N ASN A 406 1.96 -3.32 27.97
CA ASN A 406 2.01 -1.89 28.20
C ASN A 406 3.37 -1.34 27.78
N GLU A 407 3.39 -0.44 26.78
CA GLU A 407 4.60 0.17 26.25
C GLU A 407 4.52 1.70 26.32
N VAL A 408 5.68 2.34 26.41
CA VAL A 408 5.82 3.80 26.40
C VAL A 408 6.55 4.21 25.14
N ILE A 409 5.91 5.05 24.34
CA ILE A 409 6.47 5.61 23.11
C ILE A 409 6.75 7.08 23.32
N LYS A 410 7.99 7.48 23.08
CA LYS A 410 8.44 8.89 23.12
C LYS A 410 8.57 9.38 21.67
N ILE A 411 7.88 10.48 21.36
CA ILE A 411 7.89 11.16 20.07
C ILE A 411 8.80 12.39 20.18
#